data_b99fdc46f0be605cbe8a74afb6218789
#
_entry.id   b99fdc46f0be605cbe8a74afb6218789
#
_cell.length_a   1.000
_cell.length_b   1.000
_cell.length_c   1.000
_cell.angle_alpha   90.00
_cell.angle_beta   90.00
_cell.angle_gamma   90.00
#
_symmetry.space_group_name_H-M   'P 1'
#
loop_
_entity.id
_entity.type
_entity.pdbx_description
1 polymer ?
#
loop_
_entity_poly.entity_id
_entity_poly.type
_entity_poly.pdbx_seq_one_letter_code
_entity_poly.pdbx_strand_id
1 'polypeptide(L)'
;MKRGALALCALLAWRAAMAQDDGPPPELDPQNELRDLIEQRVEAVAEQLGSDNNIDLTALTEVLSDYARSPLDLNRAGVQELAQLQLLSDVQISAIMEHMRRFGPLQSIYELQTIDALDPRTIALIRPFVRVRGEGTRSRASFREILKNGSHEILARTIVNVEQRAGFRGQKNPFGVNYTDPDGDPLPDTENAHIADSLRAANKLYLGDPFKIYARYRFRYRQNVSFGVTMEKDEGEQFFKGTQPNGFDFYSAHLFLRDMGPVKALALGDYTAQFGQGLVFWSGLAYGGKSAYTMNIKRNAAGLLPYSSVNENLFLRGAATTVRVAKGLDATAFFSHKGVDANVPDPDELTAENVDQQAAFSSLLEDGYHRTYREVQGKDAVKETLYGAHLRFKRPTWSIGATAAHARF
;
A
#
# COMPACT_ATOMS: atom_id res chain seq x y z
N MET A 1 61.85 14.75 -3.49
CA MET A 1 60.93 13.60 -3.41
C MET A 1 59.47 13.92 -3.75
N LYS A 2 59.05 15.17 -4.07
CA LYS A 2 57.61 15.52 -4.37
C LYS A 2 57.23 15.44 -5.86
N ARG A 3 58.19 15.32 -6.79
CA ARG A 3 57.93 15.25 -8.25
C ARG A 3 57.65 13.83 -8.79
N GLY A 4 58.04 12.79 -8.07
CA GLY A 4 57.82 11.39 -8.47
C GLY A 4 56.41 10.88 -8.14
N ALA A 5 55.76 11.40 -7.10
CA ALA A 5 54.42 10.97 -6.68
C ALA A 5 53.32 11.48 -7.63
N LEU A 6 53.46 12.70 -8.18
CA LEU A 6 52.52 13.27 -9.16
C LEU A 6 52.56 12.55 -10.52
N ALA A 7 53.71 12.07 -10.95
CA ALA A 7 53.83 11.30 -12.18
C ALA A 7 53.23 9.88 -12.06
N LEU A 8 53.31 9.28 -10.89
CA LEU A 8 52.72 7.96 -10.62
C LEU A 8 51.18 8.04 -10.54
N CYS A 9 50.63 9.09 -9.93
CA CYS A 9 49.19 9.33 -9.90
C CYS A 9 48.60 9.63 -11.30
N ALA A 10 49.36 10.37 -12.14
CA ALA A 10 48.93 10.64 -13.52
C ALA A 10 48.97 9.37 -14.40
N LEU A 11 49.94 8.48 -14.20
CA LEU A 11 50.04 7.19 -14.90
C LEU A 11 48.96 6.18 -14.44
N LEU A 12 48.59 6.19 -13.17
CA LEU A 12 47.51 5.37 -12.66
C LEU A 12 46.15 5.88 -13.12
N ALA A 13 45.91 7.19 -13.17
CA ALA A 13 44.72 7.80 -13.73
C ALA A 13 44.58 7.54 -15.23
N TRP A 14 45.70 7.56 -15.99
CA TRP A 14 45.67 7.26 -17.43
C TRP A 14 45.44 5.77 -17.72
N ARG A 15 45.93 4.85 -16.89
CA ARG A 15 45.57 3.43 -16.99
C ARG A 15 44.12 3.13 -16.62
N ALA A 16 43.55 3.86 -15.68
CA ALA A 16 42.12 3.75 -15.35
C ALA A 16 41.21 4.28 -16.47
N ALA A 17 41.68 5.31 -17.21
CA ALA A 17 40.93 5.86 -18.35
C ALA A 17 40.98 4.99 -19.63
N MET A 18 42.02 4.11 -19.75
CA MET A 18 42.14 3.17 -20.89
C MET A 18 41.54 1.80 -20.62
N ALA A 19 41.03 1.54 -19.43
CA ALA A 19 40.28 0.34 -19.09
C ALA A 19 38.76 0.57 -19.17
N GLN A 20 38.28 1.32 -20.17
CA GLN A 20 36.94 1.14 -20.68
C GLN A 20 37.00 -0.12 -21.54
N ASP A 21 36.77 -1.23 -20.86
CA ASP A 21 36.45 -2.51 -21.48
C ASP A 21 35.15 -2.29 -22.26
N ASP A 22 35.25 -2.30 -23.59
CA ASP A 22 34.09 -2.43 -24.49
C ASP A 22 33.55 -3.88 -24.35
N GLY A 23 33.22 -4.26 -23.14
CA GLY A 23 32.47 -5.49 -22.88
C GLY A 23 31.16 -5.44 -23.67
N PRO A 24 30.61 -6.58 -24.08
CA PRO A 24 29.30 -6.61 -24.76
C PRO A 24 28.32 -5.79 -23.93
N PRO A 25 27.44 -5.00 -24.57
CA PRO A 25 26.46 -4.20 -23.84
C PRO A 25 25.79 -5.09 -22.79
N PRO A 26 25.61 -4.61 -21.55
CA PRO A 26 25.03 -5.43 -20.49
C PRO A 26 23.76 -6.08 -21.01
N GLU A 27 23.75 -7.42 -21.00
CA GLU A 27 22.56 -8.19 -21.35
C GLU A 27 21.44 -7.63 -20.47
N LEU A 28 20.45 -7.00 -21.10
CA LEU A 28 19.32 -6.39 -20.40
C LEU A 28 18.62 -7.51 -19.61
N ASP A 29 18.81 -7.52 -18.29
CA ASP A 29 18.14 -8.47 -17.43
C ASP A 29 16.62 -8.21 -17.53
N PRO A 30 15.81 -9.19 -17.98
CA PRO A 30 14.37 -9.03 -18.11
C PRO A 30 13.68 -8.58 -16.83
N GLN A 31 14.31 -8.79 -15.67
CA GLN A 31 13.81 -8.33 -14.37
C GLN A 31 13.99 -6.81 -14.21
N ASN A 32 15.07 -6.24 -14.73
CA ASN A 32 15.31 -4.81 -14.70
C ASN A 32 14.34 -4.08 -15.65
N GLU A 33 14.13 -4.58 -16.87
CA GLU A 33 13.14 -4.00 -17.80
C GLU A 33 11.73 -3.98 -17.21
N LEU A 34 11.35 -5.05 -16.52
CA LEU A 34 10.05 -5.15 -15.87
C LEU A 34 9.92 -4.15 -14.71
N ARG A 35 10.98 -3.98 -13.94
CA ARG A 35 11.03 -3.01 -12.85
C ARG A 35 10.92 -1.59 -13.37
N ASP A 36 11.69 -1.24 -14.40
CA ASP A 36 11.66 0.08 -15.05
C ASP A 36 10.27 0.39 -15.60
N LEU A 37 9.60 -0.59 -16.19
CA LEU A 37 8.23 -0.45 -16.71
C LEU A 37 7.22 -0.19 -15.58
N ILE A 38 7.36 -0.86 -14.43
CA ILE A 38 6.53 -0.62 -13.25
C ILE A 38 6.79 0.80 -12.72
N GLU A 39 8.05 1.19 -12.56
CA GLU A 39 8.44 2.53 -12.07
C GLU A 39 7.90 3.63 -12.99
N GLN A 40 8.08 3.54 -14.31
CA GLN A 40 7.54 4.48 -15.28
C GLN A 40 6.00 4.59 -15.19
N ARG A 41 5.32 3.48 -14.95
CA ARG A 41 3.85 3.50 -14.83
C ARG A 41 3.40 4.17 -13.55
N VAL A 42 4.09 3.91 -12.45
CA VAL A 42 3.83 4.56 -11.15
C VAL A 42 4.05 6.06 -11.26
N GLU A 43 5.14 6.49 -11.90
CA GLU A 43 5.41 7.91 -12.17
C GLU A 43 4.32 8.55 -13.02
N ALA A 44 3.92 7.92 -14.12
CA ALA A 44 2.86 8.43 -14.98
C ALA A 44 1.51 8.58 -14.24
N VAL A 45 1.20 7.68 -13.32
CA VAL A 45 0.03 7.78 -12.45
C VAL A 45 0.21 8.91 -11.43
N ALA A 46 1.40 9.06 -10.84
CA ALA A 46 1.72 10.15 -9.92
C ALA A 46 1.56 11.53 -10.56
N GLU A 47 2.07 11.70 -11.77
CA GLU A 47 1.93 12.94 -12.55
C GLU A 47 0.46 13.28 -12.83
N GLN A 48 -0.36 12.27 -13.19
CA GLN A 48 -1.79 12.47 -13.45
C GLN A 48 -2.57 12.90 -12.21
N LEU A 49 -2.13 12.49 -11.02
CA LEU A 49 -2.82 12.78 -9.77
C LEU A 49 -2.42 14.13 -9.15
N GLY A 50 -1.26 14.69 -9.54
CA GLY A 50 -0.74 15.98 -9.07
C GLY A 50 -0.22 15.93 -7.63
N SER A 51 0.57 16.95 -7.25
CA SER A 51 1.35 16.98 -6.01
C SER A 51 0.55 17.17 -4.70
N ASP A 52 -0.75 17.43 -4.77
CA ASP A 52 -1.56 17.80 -3.60
C ASP A 52 -2.17 16.61 -2.82
N ASN A 53 -1.99 15.40 -3.31
CA ASN A 53 -2.52 14.22 -2.62
C ASN A 53 -1.36 13.37 -2.09
N ASN A 54 -1.36 13.13 -0.80
CA ASN A 54 -0.48 12.15 -0.14
C ASN A 54 -0.89 10.73 -0.56
N ILE A 55 -0.59 10.38 -1.82
CA ILE A 55 -1.09 9.15 -2.44
C ILE A 55 -0.09 8.04 -2.19
N ASP A 56 -0.55 6.97 -1.57
CA ASP A 56 0.25 5.76 -1.41
C ASP A 56 0.39 5.01 -2.74
N LEU A 57 1.38 5.39 -3.54
CA LEU A 57 1.76 4.73 -4.79
C LEU A 57 2.36 3.33 -4.54
N THR A 58 2.67 3.00 -3.29
CA THR A 58 3.20 1.71 -2.90
C THR A 58 2.22 0.60 -3.23
N ALA A 59 0.93 0.82 -2.99
CA ALA A 59 -0.12 -0.14 -3.31
C ALA A 59 -0.18 -0.48 -4.81
N LEU A 60 -0.03 0.50 -5.70
CA LEU A 60 0.01 0.28 -7.15
C LEU A 60 1.26 -0.50 -7.57
N THR A 61 2.43 -0.08 -7.08
CA THR A 61 3.70 -0.76 -7.33
C THR A 61 3.62 -2.23 -6.91
N GLU A 62 2.99 -2.49 -5.76
CA GLU A 62 2.78 -3.84 -5.25
C GLU A 62 1.89 -4.67 -6.15
N VAL A 63 0.73 -4.14 -6.55
CA VAL A 63 -0.21 -4.83 -7.45
C VAL A 63 0.45 -5.19 -8.78
N LEU A 64 1.17 -4.27 -9.40
CA LEU A 64 1.88 -4.53 -10.66
C LEU A 64 3.02 -5.55 -10.48
N SER A 65 3.81 -5.42 -9.41
CA SER A 65 4.87 -6.38 -9.09
C SER A 65 4.32 -7.79 -8.86
N ASP A 66 3.14 -7.89 -8.27
CA ASP A 66 2.47 -9.16 -8.03
C ASP A 66 1.99 -9.82 -9.30
N TYR A 67 1.36 -9.06 -10.19
CA TYR A 67 0.96 -9.59 -11.48
C TYR A 67 2.15 -9.90 -12.39
N ALA A 68 3.27 -9.20 -12.23
CA ALA A 68 4.51 -9.54 -12.91
C ALA A 68 5.05 -10.92 -12.49
N ARG A 69 5.01 -11.24 -11.20
CA ARG A 69 5.43 -12.54 -10.66
C ARG A 69 4.41 -13.66 -10.89
N SER A 70 3.12 -13.33 -10.84
CA SER A 70 2.01 -14.26 -11.04
C SER A 70 0.99 -13.68 -12.00
N PRO A 71 1.25 -13.75 -13.32
CA PRO A 71 0.41 -13.12 -14.32
C PRO A 71 -1.05 -13.53 -14.26
N LEU A 72 -1.93 -12.55 -14.42
CA LEU A 72 -3.38 -12.68 -14.37
C LEU A 72 -3.86 -13.55 -15.54
N ASP A 73 -4.62 -14.59 -15.26
CA ASP A 73 -5.19 -15.46 -16.30
C ASP A 73 -6.41 -14.78 -16.92
N LEU A 74 -6.29 -14.32 -18.15
CA LEU A 74 -7.34 -13.59 -18.88
C LEU A 74 -8.64 -14.39 -18.99
N ASN A 75 -8.57 -15.70 -19.12
CA ASN A 75 -9.75 -16.56 -19.22
C ASN A 75 -10.52 -16.70 -17.91
N ARG A 76 -9.92 -16.32 -16.80
CA ARG A 76 -10.52 -16.39 -15.46
C ARG A 76 -10.73 -15.00 -14.83
N ALA A 77 -10.03 -14.02 -15.36
CA ALA A 77 -10.10 -12.65 -14.86
C ALA A 77 -11.48 -12.05 -15.10
N GLY A 78 -12.02 -11.42 -14.07
CA GLY A 78 -13.20 -10.58 -14.19
C GLY A 78 -12.83 -9.15 -14.55
N VAL A 79 -13.85 -8.34 -14.90
CA VAL A 79 -13.68 -6.90 -15.16
C VAL A 79 -12.92 -6.20 -14.04
N GLN A 80 -13.17 -6.58 -12.79
CA GLN A 80 -12.55 -5.96 -11.62
C GLN A 80 -11.06 -6.26 -11.49
N GLU A 81 -10.65 -7.49 -11.81
CA GLU A 81 -9.24 -7.90 -11.75
C GLU A 81 -8.44 -7.26 -12.88
N LEU A 82 -9.05 -7.15 -14.08
CA LEU A 82 -8.45 -6.41 -15.20
C LEU A 82 -8.32 -4.90 -14.88
N ALA A 83 -9.32 -4.31 -14.22
CA ALA A 83 -9.26 -2.92 -13.80
C ALA A 83 -8.18 -2.66 -12.74
N GLN A 84 -7.85 -3.63 -11.88
CA GLN A 84 -6.77 -3.50 -10.90
C GLN A 84 -5.39 -3.36 -11.52
N LEU A 85 -5.17 -3.88 -12.74
CA LEU A 85 -3.92 -3.65 -13.46
C LEU A 85 -3.69 -2.17 -13.77
N GLN A 86 -4.76 -1.37 -13.90
CA GLN A 86 -4.72 0.07 -14.26
C GLN A 86 -3.93 0.38 -15.55
N LEU A 87 -3.79 -0.61 -16.39
CA LEU A 87 -3.12 -0.56 -17.68
C LEU A 87 -4.12 -0.58 -18.84
N LEU A 88 -5.39 -0.85 -18.54
CA LEU A 88 -6.47 -0.96 -19.50
C LEU A 88 -7.58 0.06 -19.18
N SER A 89 -8.11 0.70 -20.19
CA SER A 89 -9.34 1.50 -20.06
C SER A 89 -10.57 0.60 -19.94
N ASP A 90 -11.68 1.14 -19.44
CA ASP A 90 -12.94 0.40 -19.33
C ASP A 90 -13.46 -0.10 -20.68
N VAL A 91 -13.20 0.68 -21.76
CA VAL A 91 -13.54 0.29 -23.12
C VAL A 91 -12.75 -0.94 -23.56
N GLN A 92 -11.45 -0.96 -23.27
CA GLN A 92 -10.56 -2.08 -23.58
C GLN A 92 -10.92 -3.33 -22.76
N ILE A 93 -11.19 -3.16 -21.46
CA ILE A 93 -11.66 -4.26 -20.60
C ILE A 93 -12.98 -4.81 -21.12
N SER A 94 -13.93 -3.94 -21.46
CA SER A 94 -15.23 -4.36 -22.02
C SER A 94 -15.09 -5.08 -23.33
N ALA A 95 -14.16 -4.65 -24.20
CA ALA A 95 -13.89 -5.30 -25.47
C ALA A 95 -13.28 -6.70 -25.29
N ILE A 96 -12.35 -6.87 -24.35
CA ILE A 96 -11.79 -8.20 -24.00
C ILE A 96 -12.92 -9.13 -23.51
N MET A 97 -13.75 -8.65 -22.58
CA MET A 97 -14.85 -9.45 -22.05
C MET A 97 -15.91 -9.80 -23.10
N GLU A 98 -16.21 -8.87 -24.01
CA GLU A 98 -17.14 -9.10 -25.10
C GLU A 98 -16.58 -10.09 -26.13
N HIS A 99 -15.29 -9.98 -26.46
CA HIS A 99 -14.60 -10.94 -27.31
C HIS A 99 -14.71 -12.37 -26.73
N MET A 100 -14.39 -12.55 -25.46
CA MET A 100 -14.51 -13.86 -24.79
C MET A 100 -15.96 -14.34 -24.70
N ARG A 101 -16.92 -13.43 -24.61
CA ARG A 101 -18.35 -13.79 -24.61
C ARG A 101 -18.81 -14.32 -25.98
N ARG A 102 -18.30 -13.75 -27.06
CA ARG A 102 -18.69 -14.09 -28.45
C ARG A 102 -17.97 -15.33 -28.98
N PHE A 103 -16.67 -15.38 -28.74
CA PHE A 103 -15.79 -16.39 -29.37
C PHE A 103 -15.33 -17.49 -28.41
N GLY A 104 -15.66 -17.35 -27.12
CA GLY A 104 -15.21 -18.27 -26.07
C GLY A 104 -13.90 -17.85 -25.42
N PRO A 105 -13.30 -18.73 -24.60
CA PRO A 105 -12.03 -18.44 -23.92
C PRO A 105 -10.91 -18.27 -24.93
N LEU A 106 -10.02 -17.33 -24.67
CA LEU A 106 -8.81 -17.06 -25.46
C LEU A 106 -7.94 -18.34 -25.52
N GLN A 107 -7.44 -18.67 -26.68
CA GLN A 107 -6.51 -19.79 -26.87
C GLN A 107 -5.05 -19.33 -26.73
N SER A 108 -4.78 -18.09 -27.08
CA SER A 108 -3.45 -17.51 -27.08
C SER A 108 -3.49 -16.02 -26.70
N ILE A 109 -2.40 -15.53 -26.11
CA ILE A 109 -2.22 -14.09 -25.86
C ILE A 109 -2.25 -13.25 -27.15
N TYR A 110 -1.91 -13.87 -28.29
CA TYR A 110 -1.90 -13.20 -29.60
C TYR A 110 -3.31 -12.89 -30.13
N GLU A 111 -4.34 -13.56 -29.62
CA GLU A 111 -5.73 -13.25 -29.99
C GLU A 111 -6.17 -11.86 -29.53
N LEU A 112 -5.47 -11.26 -28.55
CA LEU A 112 -5.72 -9.87 -28.17
C LEU A 112 -5.55 -8.89 -29.33
N GLN A 113 -4.73 -9.25 -30.34
CA GLN A 113 -4.54 -8.43 -31.54
C GLN A 113 -5.77 -8.37 -32.44
N THR A 114 -6.72 -9.30 -32.29
CA THR A 114 -7.98 -9.30 -33.04
C THR A 114 -9.06 -8.43 -32.43
N ILE A 115 -8.79 -7.81 -31.28
CA ILE A 115 -9.72 -6.94 -30.57
C ILE A 115 -9.42 -5.49 -30.98
N ASP A 116 -10.31 -4.87 -31.77
CA ASP A 116 -10.12 -3.54 -32.34
C ASP A 116 -9.80 -2.44 -31.30
N ALA A 117 -10.29 -2.59 -30.08
CA ALA A 117 -10.05 -1.63 -28.99
C ALA A 117 -8.64 -1.72 -28.38
N LEU A 118 -7.85 -2.74 -28.74
CA LEU A 118 -6.50 -2.97 -28.21
C LEU A 118 -5.45 -2.65 -29.29
N ASP A 119 -4.70 -1.60 -29.06
CA ASP A 119 -3.56 -1.29 -29.89
C ASP A 119 -2.31 -2.12 -29.53
N PRO A 120 -1.33 -2.28 -30.42
CA PRO A 120 -0.13 -3.07 -30.16
C PRO A 120 0.67 -2.58 -28.94
N ARG A 121 0.63 -1.28 -28.63
CA ARG A 121 1.28 -0.67 -27.46
C ARG A 121 0.63 -1.16 -26.18
N THR A 122 -0.69 -1.10 -26.10
CA THR A 122 -1.46 -1.60 -24.94
C THR A 122 -1.20 -3.09 -24.73
N ILE A 123 -1.18 -3.89 -25.80
CA ILE A 123 -0.89 -5.32 -25.71
C ILE A 123 0.52 -5.57 -25.16
N ALA A 124 1.53 -4.85 -25.68
CA ALA A 124 2.90 -4.95 -25.17
C ALA A 124 2.99 -4.57 -23.69
N LEU A 125 2.27 -3.52 -23.29
CA LEU A 125 2.24 -3.02 -21.91
C LEU A 125 1.65 -4.02 -20.92
N ILE A 126 0.55 -4.71 -21.29
CA ILE A 126 -0.11 -5.65 -20.38
C ILE A 126 0.53 -7.05 -20.39
N ARG A 127 1.27 -7.40 -21.44
CA ARG A 127 1.83 -8.74 -21.66
C ARG A 127 2.61 -9.31 -20.47
N PRO A 128 3.45 -8.55 -19.73
CA PRO A 128 4.17 -9.07 -18.58
C PRO A 128 3.25 -9.46 -17.40
N PHE A 129 2.06 -8.88 -17.34
CA PHE A 129 1.13 -8.99 -16.21
C PHE A 129 -0.03 -9.95 -16.48
N VAL A 130 -0.16 -10.44 -17.68
CA VAL A 130 -1.27 -11.33 -18.09
C VAL A 130 -0.77 -12.60 -18.78
N ARG A 131 -1.61 -13.62 -18.70
CA ARG A 131 -1.37 -14.89 -19.40
C ARG A 131 -2.69 -15.48 -19.88
N VAL A 132 -2.61 -16.35 -20.85
CA VAL A 132 -3.73 -17.16 -21.31
C VAL A 132 -3.44 -18.62 -20.97
N ARG A 133 -4.28 -19.25 -20.16
CA ARG A 133 -4.25 -20.68 -19.89
C ARG A 133 -5.49 -21.32 -20.48
N GLY A 134 -5.33 -22.44 -21.17
CA GLY A 134 -6.44 -23.31 -21.55
C GLY A 134 -7.18 -23.82 -20.31
N GLU A 135 -8.40 -24.34 -20.49
CA GLU A 135 -9.23 -24.94 -19.43
C GLU A 135 -8.52 -26.13 -18.75
N GLY A 136 -7.55 -25.83 -17.90
CA GLY A 136 -6.93 -26.82 -17.03
C GLY A 136 -7.83 -27.06 -15.82
N THR A 137 -8.04 -28.34 -15.52
CA THR A 137 -8.77 -28.86 -14.36
C THR A 137 -8.44 -28.07 -13.10
N ARG A 138 -9.46 -27.64 -12.35
CA ARG A 138 -9.31 -27.07 -10.99
C ARG A 138 -8.69 -28.12 -10.07
N SER A 139 -7.37 -28.21 -10.02
CA SER A 139 -6.69 -29.07 -9.06
C SER A 139 -6.91 -28.48 -7.66
N ARG A 140 -7.53 -29.24 -6.79
CA ARG A 140 -7.59 -28.92 -5.36
C ARG A 140 -6.19 -29.12 -4.81
N ALA A 141 -5.45 -28.05 -4.63
CA ALA A 141 -4.14 -28.11 -3.98
C ALA A 141 -4.30 -28.48 -2.50
N SER A 142 -3.49 -29.41 -2.01
CA SER A 142 -3.42 -29.70 -0.58
C SER A 142 -2.73 -28.54 0.16
N PHE A 143 -2.95 -28.40 1.46
CA PHE A 143 -2.30 -27.37 2.27
C PHE A 143 -0.76 -27.46 2.18
N ARG A 144 -0.21 -28.67 2.16
CA ARG A 144 1.24 -28.91 2.00
C ARG A 144 1.74 -28.45 0.62
N GLU A 145 0.96 -28.64 -0.42
CA GLU A 145 1.27 -28.18 -1.77
C GLU A 145 1.23 -26.66 -1.86
N ILE A 146 0.25 -26.02 -1.21
CA ILE A 146 0.14 -24.56 -1.11
C ILE A 146 1.41 -23.99 -0.48
N LEU A 147 1.83 -24.50 0.67
CA LEU A 147 3.03 -24.03 1.37
C LEU A 147 4.32 -24.28 0.57
N LYS A 148 4.44 -25.44 -0.08
CA LYS A 148 5.65 -25.80 -0.82
C LYS A 148 5.82 -24.99 -2.11
N ASN A 149 4.73 -24.69 -2.79
CA ASN A 149 4.74 -24.04 -4.10
C ASN A 149 4.30 -22.57 -4.04
N GLY A 150 4.13 -22.02 -2.84
CA GLY A 150 3.86 -20.62 -2.61
C GLY A 150 5.12 -19.76 -2.74
N SER A 151 4.92 -18.49 -3.07
CA SER A 151 5.98 -17.49 -3.08
C SER A 151 6.08 -16.84 -1.72
N HIS A 152 7.27 -16.73 -1.18
CA HIS A 152 7.60 -16.04 0.07
C HIS A 152 8.40 -14.78 -0.25
N GLU A 153 8.02 -13.66 0.32
CA GLU A 153 8.71 -12.38 0.18
C GLU A 153 8.93 -11.78 1.57
N ILE A 154 10.17 -11.40 1.84
CA ILE A 154 10.53 -10.63 3.03
C ILE A 154 11.14 -9.33 2.53
N LEU A 155 10.59 -8.21 2.99
CA LEU A 155 11.12 -6.88 2.72
C LEU A 155 11.42 -6.21 4.05
N ALA A 156 12.62 -5.68 4.18
CA ALA A 156 13.02 -4.81 5.29
C ALA A 156 13.64 -3.54 4.73
N ARG A 157 13.23 -2.40 5.25
CA ARG A 157 13.72 -1.09 4.85
C ARG A 157 13.93 -0.22 6.07
N THR A 158 15.05 0.47 6.12
CA THR A 158 15.32 1.50 7.12
C THR A 158 15.61 2.81 6.41
N ILE A 159 15.00 3.87 6.86
CA ILE A 159 15.20 5.23 6.36
C ILE A 159 15.61 6.09 7.54
N VAL A 160 16.56 6.98 7.32
CA VAL A 160 16.95 8.01 8.26
C VAL A 160 17.03 9.34 7.54
N ASN A 161 16.44 10.35 8.12
CA ASN A 161 16.62 11.72 7.65
C ASN A 161 17.92 12.27 8.27
N VAL A 162 18.83 12.69 7.41
CA VAL A 162 20.13 13.26 7.85
C VAL A 162 19.94 14.65 8.42
N GLU A 163 18.91 15.37 7.96
CA GLU A 163 18.52 16.67 8.52
C GLU A 163 17.84 16.49 9.87
N GLN A 164 18.32 17.26 10.84
CA GLN A 164 17.86 17.15 12.22
C GLN A 164 16.52 17.88 12.41
N ARG A 165 15.48 17.12 12.68
CA ARG A 165 14.16 17.71 13.01
C ARG A 165 14.14 18.27 14.43
N ALA A 166 13.37 19.35 14.62
CA ALA A 166 13.25 20.03 15.91
C ALA A 166 12.80 19.10 17.07
N GLY A 167 12.03 18.06 16.79
CA GLY A 167 11.60 17.08 17.79
C GLY A 167 12.71 16.26 18.44
N PHE A 168 13.89 16.20 17.82
CA PHE A 168 15.07 15.48 18.34
C PHE A 168 16.01 16.41 19.15
N ARG A 169 15.69 17.69 19.33
CA ARG A 169 16.53 18.62 20.12
C ARG A 169 16.69 18.11 21.56
N GLY A 170 17.92 18.15 22.06
CA GLY A 170 18.28 17.64 23.38
C GLY A 170 18.44 16.14 23.52
N GLN A 171 18.22 15.35 22.48
CA GLN A 171 18.65 13.94 22.44
C GLN A 171 20.06 13.86 21.86
N LYS A 172 20.92 13.00 22.43
CA LYS A 172 22.21 12.68 21.80
C LYS A 172 21.90 12.03 20.44
N ASN A 173 22.28 12.71 19.37
CA ASN A 173 22.19 12.11 18.03
C ASN A 173 22.97 10.78 18.03
N PRO A 174 22.39 9.66 17.58
CA PRO A 174 23.11 8.40 17.46
C PRO A 174 24.37 8.50 16.58
N PHE A 175 24.48 9.56 15.74
CA PHE A 175 25.67 9.86 14.94
C PHE A 175 26.64 10.83 15.63
N GLY A 176 26.44 11.20 16.91
CA GLY A 176 27.39 11.99 17.70
C GLY A 176 27.45 13.49 17.38
N VAL A 177 26.53 13.99 16.56
CA VAL A 177 26.49 15.43 16.22
C VAL A 177 25.61 16.16 17.25
N ASN A 178 26.18 17.13 17.96
CA ASN A 178 25.44 18.03 18.84
C ASN A 178 24.64 19.05 18.01
N TYR A 179 23.54 19.53 18.58
CA TYR A 179 22.77 20.60 17.94
C TYR A 179 23.63 21.86 17.76
N THR A 180 23.48 22.44 16.60
CA THR A 180 24.10 23.72 16.27
C THR A 180 23.04 24.84 16.29
N ASP A 181 23.47 26.05 16.60
CA ASP A 181 22.66 27.26 16.39
C ASP A 181 22.48 27.54 14.88
N PRO A 182 21.70 28.56 14.48
CA PRO A 182 21.54 28.95 13.09
C PRO A 182 22.85 29.32 12.38
N ASP A 183 23.91 29.67 13.12
CA ASP A 183 25.22 30.05 12.63
C ASP A 183 26.18 28.84 12.50
N GLY A 184 25.74 27.66 12.94
CA GLY A 184 26.45 26.38 12.78
C GLY A 184 27.32 25.98 13.98
N ASP A 185 27.29 26.73 15.07
CA ASP A 185 28.08 26.44 16.27
C ASP A 185 27.33 25.48 17.24
N PRO A 186 28.07 24.57 17.94
CA PRO A 186 27.46 23.70 18.94
C PRO A 186 26.82 24.49 20.07
N LEU A 187 25.54 24.28 20.35
CA LEU A 187 24.89 24.93 21.52
C LEU A 187 25.47 24.42 22.85
N PRO A 188 25.65 25.26 23.84
CA PRO A 188 26.05 24.85 25.19
C PRO A 188 25.07 23.86 25.80
N ASP A 189 25.55 22.87 26.56
CA ASP A 189 24.73 21.81 27.17
C ASP A 189 23.58 22.36 28.03
N THR A 190 23.80 23.53 28.70
CA THR A 190 22.78 24.18 29.50
C THR A 190 21.63 24.80 28.69
N GLU A 191 21.95 25.39 27.55
CA GLU A 191 20.95 25.97 26.62
C GLU A 191 20.17 24.89 25.89
N ASN A 192 20.84 23.84 25.47
CA ASN A 192 20.20 22.63 24.94
C ASN A 192 19.21 22.02 25.93
N ALA A 193 19.55 21.98 27.25
CA ALA A 193 18.68 21.48 28.30
C ALA A 193 17.42 22.36 28.49
N HIS A 194 17.56 23.67 28.48
CA HIS A 194 16.41 24.59 28.58
C HIS A 194 15.48 24.51 27.36
N ILE A 195 16.04 24.40 26.18
CA ILE A 195 15.25 24.20 24.96
C ILE A 195 14.53 22.84 25.00
N ALA A 196 15.21 21.78 25.43
CA ALA A 196 14.63 20.47 25.57
C ALA A 196 13.46 20.44 26.57
N ASP A 197 13.61 21.13 27.73
CA ASP A 197 12.57 21.22 28.74
C ASP A 197 11.37 22.05 28.25
N SER A 198 11.62 23.14 27.52
CA SER A 198 10.56 23.93 26.88
C SER A 198 9.79 23.14 25.83
N LEU A 199 10.49 22.33 25.06
CA LEU A 199 9.87 21.45 24.03
C LEU A 199 9.13 20.27 24.65
N ARG A 200 9.60 19.75 25.80
CA ARG A 200 8.86 18.74 26.59
C ARG A 200 7.57 19.31 27.15
N ALA A 201 7.66 20.49 27.77
CA ALA A 201 6.48 21.22 28.30
C ALA A 201 5.46 21.51 27.16
N ALA A 202 5.94 21.78 25.94
CA ALA A 202 5.10 21.99 24.76
C ALA A 202 4.69 20.70 24.07
N ASN A 203 4.99 19.51 24.60
CA ASN A 203 4.73 18.19 23.98
C ASN A 203 5.27 18.04 22.55
N LYS A 204 6.41 18.67 22.23
CA LYS A 204 7.00 18.69 20.89
C LYS A 204 8.24 17.79 20.74
N LEU A 205 8.73 17.20 21.84
CA LEU A 205 9.88 16.31 21.79
C LEU A 205 9.46 14.90 21.40
N TYR A 206 10.24 14.30 20.50
CA TYR A 206 10.06 12.91 20.12
C TYR A 206 10.59 11.97 21.21
N LEU A 207 9.88 10.87 21.42
CA LEU A 207 10.17 9.86 22.45
C LEU A 207 11.17 8.82 21.97
N GLY A 208 11.25 8.60 20.65
CA GLY A 208 12.04 7.56 19.99
C GLY A 208 13.25 8.10 19.25
N ASP A 209 13.82 7.26 18.42
CA ASP A 209 15.00 7.50 17.58
C ASP A 209 14.63 7.97 16.16
N PRO A 210 15.60 8.50 15.37
CA PRO A 210 15.33 9.05 14.04
C PRO A 210 15.17 8.02 12.93
N PHE A 211 15.18 6.72 13.24
CA PHE A 211 15.05 5.69 12.25
C PHE A 211 13.57 5.40 11.95
N LYS A 212 13.18 5.47 10.68
CA LYS A 212 11.97 4.84 10.19
C LYS A 212 12.28 3.42 9.77
N ILE A 213 11.58 2.44 10.34
CA ILE A 213 11.81 1.02 10.10
C ILE A 213 10.54 0.40 9.57
N TYR A 214 10.65 -0.27 8.44
CA TYR A 214 9.58 -1.00 7.80
C TYR A 214 9.99 -2.46 7.61
N ALA A 215 9.12 -3.39 7.96
CA ALA A 215 9.31 -4.80 7.70
C ALA A 215 8.00 -5.43 7.21
N ARG A 216 8.10 -6.28 6.21
CA ARG A 216 6.96 -7.01 5.66
C ARG A 216 7.33 -8.43 5.31
N TYR A 217 6.48 -9.36 5.73
CA TYR A 217 6.45 -10.71 5.22
C TYR A 217 5.18 -10.93 4.42
N ARG A 218 5.30 -11.56 3.26
CA ARG A 218 4.18 -11.88 2.38
C ARG A 218 4.34 -13.28 1.81
N PHE A 219 3.27 -14.05 1.93
CA PHE A 219 3.12 -15.36 1.32
C PHE A 219 2.00 -15.33 0.30
N ARG A 220 2.22 -15.92 -0.87
CA ARG A 220 1.21 -16.05 -1.91
C ARG A 220 1.26 -17.40 -2.58
N TYR A 221 0.09 -17.94 -2.83
CA TYR A 221 -0.06 -19.12 -3.65
C TYR A 221 -1.07 -18.85 -4.75
N ARG A 222 -0.57 -18.77 -6.00
CA ARG A 222 -1.37 -18.35 -7.16
C ARG A 222 -2.07 -17.01 -6.86
N GLN A 223 -3.33 -16.88 -7.29
CA GLN A 223 -4.21 -15.74 -6.96
C GLN A 223 -5.23 -16.08 -5.86
N ASN A 224 -5.17 -17.30 -5.33
CA ASN A 224 -6.20 -17.83 -4.45
C ASN A 224 -5.89 -17.61 -2.97
N VAL A 225 -4.62 -17.56 -2.58
CA VAL A 225 -4.19 -17.43 -1.18
C VAL A 225 -3.17 -16.30 -1.07
N SER A 226 -3.44 -15.37 -0.20
CA SER A 226 -2.51 -14.33 0.23
C SER A 226 -2.50 -14.25 1.75
N PHE A 227 -1.33 -14.27 2.34
CA PHE A 227 -1.10 -13.99 3.75
C PHE A 227 0.01 -12.95 3.84
N GLY A 228 -0.16 -11.94 4.68
CA GLY A 228 0.84 -10.91 4.88
C GLY A 228 0.86 -10.40 6.31
N VAL A 229 2.04 -9.98 6.74
CA VAL A 229 2.27 -9.22 7.97
C VAL A 229 3.12 -8.02 7.60
N THR A 230 2.66 -6.84 7.93
CA THR A 230 3.35 -5.56 7.71
C THR A 230 3.57 -4.91 9.06
N MET A 231 4.74 -4.38 9.26
CA MET A 231 5.15 -3.71 10.51
C MET A 231 5.87 -2.42 10.16
N GLU A 232 5.52 -1.34 10.81
CA GLU A 232 6.17 -0.05 10.64
C GLU A 232 6.42 0.63 11.99
N LYS A 233 7.48 1.38 12.03
CA LYS A 233 7.83 2.33 13.07
C LYS A 233 8.30 3.60 12.38
N ASP A 234 7.66 4.70 12.67
CA ASP A 234 8.05 6.00 12.14
C ASP A 234 9.24 6.62 12.91
N GLU A 235 9.87 7.61 12.28
CA GLU A 235 10.92 8.37 12.94
C GLU A 235 10.37 9.11 14.17
N GLY A 236 11.07 9.06 15.30
CA GLY A 236 10.62 9.67 16.55
C GLY A 236 9.77 8.76 17.42
N GLU A 237 9.34 7.63 16.96
CA GLU A 237 8.63 6.62 17.74
C GLU A 237 9.57 5.71 18.50
N GLN A 238 9.10 5.17 19.63
CA GLN A 238 9.86 4.23 20.42
C GLN A 238 9.87 2.84 19.80
N PHE A 239 10.94 2.08 20.04
CA PHE A 239 11.11 0.73 19.49
C PHE A 239 11.70 -0.19 20.57
N PHE A 240 10.96 -1.24 20.94
CA PHE A 240 11.26 -2.17 22.05
C PHE A 240 11.53 -1.46 23.39
N LYS A 241 10.93 -0.29 23.61
CA LYS A 241 11.06 0.46 24.85
C LYS A 241 9.84 1.37 25.11
N GLY A 242 9.68 1.79 26.36
CA GLY A 242 8.68 2.79 26.79
C GLY A 242 7.26 2.43 26.36
N THR A 243 6.66 3.24 25.51
CA THR A 243 5.28 3.07 25.04
C THR A 243 5.13 1.91 24.02
N GLN A 244 6.25 1.43 23.42
CA GLN A 244 6.26 0.36 22.43
C GLN A 244 7.14 -0.83 22.84
N PRO A 245 6.79 -1.54 23.93
CA PRO A 245 7.59 -2.66 24.42
C PRO A 245 7.62 -3.85 23.46
N ASN A 246 6.63 -3.96 22.58
CA ASN A 246 6.50 -5.05 21.59
C ASN A 246 7.19 -4.76 20.25
N GLY A 247 7.87 -3.63 20.11
CA GLY A 247 8.66 -3.28 18.92
C GLY A 247 8.04 -2.20 18.07
N PHE A 248 7.40 -2.57 16.97
CA PHE A 248 6.85 -1.60 16.03
C PHE A 248 5.61 -0.89 16.60
N ASP A 249 5.37 0.30 16.10
CA ASP A 249 4.18 1.08 16.45
C ASP A 249 2.94 0.56 15.72
N PHE A 250 3.07 0.27 14.44
CA PHE A 250 2.03 -0.27 13.60
C PHE A 250 2.24 -1.73 13.23
N TYR A 251 1.17 -2.52 13.33
CA TYR A 251 1.09 -3.90 12.88
C TYR A 251 -0.16 -4.12 12.06
N SER A 252 0.01 -4.69 10.89
CA SER A 252 -1.09 -5.14 10.04
C SER A 252 -0.87 -6.60 9.63
N ALA A 253 -1.93 -7.40 9.66
CA ALA A 253 -1.88 -8.78 9.22
C ALA A 253 -3.16 -9.16 8.49
N HIS A 254 -3.02 -9.90 7.38
CA HIS A 254 -4.16 -10.41 6.63
C HIS A 254 -3.98 -11.86 6.20
N LEU A 255 -5.10 -12.58 6.15
CA LEU A 255 -5.25 -13.82 5.39
C LEU A 255 -6.40 -13.63 4.41
N PHE A 256 -6.11 -13.77 3.13
CA PHE A 256 -7.07 -13.56 2.06
C PHE A 256 -7.17 -14.78 1.15
N LEU A 257 -8.37 -15.30 0.99
CA LEU A 257 -8.66 -16.47 0.17
C LEU A 257 -9.65 -16.07 -0.94
N ARG A 258 -9.40 -16.55 -2.17
CA ARG A 258 -10.26 -16.30 -3.34
C ARG A 258 -10.70 -17.57 -4.04
N ASP A 259 -11.89 -17.55 -4.64
CA ASP A 259 -12.42 -18.59 -5.53
C ASP A 259 -12.42 -20.00 -4.94
N MET A 260 -12.85 -20.11 -3.69
CA MET A 260 -13.02 -21.38 -2.99
C MET A 260 -14.45 -21.90 -3.16
N GLY A 261 -14.80 -22.33 -4.37
CA GLY A 261 -16.14 -22.80 -4.69
C GLY A 261 -17.20 -21.70 -4.67
N PRO A 262 -18.20 -21.74 -3.77
CA PRO A 262 -19.19 -20.67 -3.64
C PRO A 262 -18.60 -19.40 -2.99
N VAL A 263 -17.55 -19.52 -2.17
CA VAL A 263 -16.88 -18.40 -1.53
C VAL A 263 -15.97 -17.74 -2.54
N LYS A 264 -16.32 -16.53 -2.97
CA LYS A 264 -15.54 -15.73 -3.92
C LYS A 264 -14.35 -15.04 -3.27
N ALA A 265 -14.56 -14.54 -2.06
CA ALA A 265 -13.52 -13.91 -1.27
C ALA A 265 -13.78 -14.15 0.22
N LEU A 266 -12.73 -14.42 0.97
CA LEU A 266 -12.70 -14.45 2.43
C LEU A 266 -11.51 -13.63 2.87
N ALA A 267 -11.76 -12.62 3.69
CA ALA A 267 -10.75 -11.78 4.31
C ALA A 267 -10.78 -11.98 5.82
N LEU A 268 -9.63 -12.22 6.43
CA LEU A 268 -9.43 -12.29 7.88
C LEU A 268 -8.26 -11.38 8.24
N GLY A 269 -8.41 -10.60 9.31
CA GLY A 269 -7.45 -9.57 9.73
C GLY A 269 -7.74 -8.24 9.04
N ASP A 270 -6.72 -7.62 8.45
CA ASP A 270 -6.82 -6.29 7.85
C ASP A 270 -7.19 -6.39 6.36
N TYR A 271 -8.24 -5.69 5.97
CA TYR A 271 -8.77 -5.72 4.62
C TYR A 271 -9.39 -4.38 4.22
N THR A 272 -9.64 -4.20 2.94
CA THR A 272 -10.40 -3.06 2.41
C THR A 272 -11.62 -3.55 1.65
N ALA A 273 -12.61 -2.68 1.54
CA ALA A 273 -13.87 -2.95 0.85
C ALA A 273 -14.19 -1.83 -0.13
N GLN A 274 -14.55 -2.21 -1.37
CA GLN A 274 -14.96 -1.28 -2.41
C GLN A 274 -16.27 -1.78 -3.01
N PHE A 275 -17.33 -1.00 -2.89
CA PHE A 275 -18.64 -1.38 -3.40
C PHE A 275 -19.27 -0.30 -4.27
N GLY A 276 -19.90 -0.72 -5.37
CA GLY A 276 -20.66 0.14 -6.27
C GLY A 276 -19.79 1.26 -6.87
N GLN A 277 -20.20 2.50 -6.67
CA GLN A 277 -19.50 3.71 -7.12
C GLN A 277 -18.74 4.41 -5.98
N GLY A 278 -18.63 3.77 -4.82
CA GLY A 278 -17.87 4.30 -3.69
C GLY A 278 -18.61 5.33 -2.84
N LEU A 279 -19.93 5.35 -2.88
CA LEU A 279 -20.72 6.29 -2.06
C LEU A 279 -20.66 5.98 -0.56
N VAL A 280 -20.51 4.71 -0.19
CA VAL A 280 -20.47 4.26 1.20
C VAL A 280 -19.09 3.71 1.55
N PHE A 281 -18.54 2.85 0.69
CA PHE A 281 -17.26 2.20 0.90
C PHE A 281 -16.35 2.36 -0.31
N TRP A 282 -15.26 3.06 -0.11
CA TRP A 282 -14.15 3.14 -1.03
C TRP A 282 -12.87 3.40 -0.25
N SER A 283 -11.92 2.50 -0.31
CA SER A 283 -10.57 2.69 0.16
C SER A 283 -9.59 2.47 -0.99
N GLY A 284 -8.53 3.23 -1.00
CA GLY A 284 -7.54 3.22 -2.07
C GLY A 284 -7.80 4.28 -3.14
N LEU A 285 -6.91 4.31 -4.11
CA LEU A 285 -6.91 5.32 -5.16
C LEU A 285 -8.17 5.22 -6.02
N ALA A 286 -8.93 6.30 -6.08
CA ALA A 286 -9.99 6.48 -7.06
C ALA A 286 -9.35 7.02 -8.33
N TYR A 287 -8.88 6.13 -9.21
CA TYR A 287 -8.29 6.53 -10.48
C TYR A 287 -9.38 7.08 -11.41
N GLY A 288 -9.48 8.38 -11.46
CA GLY A 288 -10.21 9.12 -12.45
C GLY A 288 -9.31 10.25 -12.89
N GLY A 289 -8.85 10.25 -14.15
CA GLY A 289 -8.03 11.34 -14.67
C GLY A 289 -8.70 12.70 -14.46
N LYS A 290 -7.94 13.70 -14.09
CA LYS A 290 -8.42 15.09 -13.90
C LYS A 290 -8.85 15.76 -15.24
N SER A 291 -8.65 15.09 -16.38
CA SER A 291 -9.06 15.59 -17.69
C SER A 291 -10.51 15.20 -17.98
N ALA A 292 -11.33 16.15 -18.37
CA ALA A 292 -12.72 15.92 -18.80
C ALA A 292 -12.84 14.91 -19.95
N TYR A 293 -11.77 14.66 -20.70
CA TYR A 293 -11.69 13.69 -21.78
C TYR A 293 -11.31 12.28 -21.33
N THR A 294 -10.77 12.11 -20.10
CA THR A 294 -10.29 10.82 -19.56
C THR A 294 -10.98 10.43 -18.26
N MET A 295 -12.00 11.17 -17.82
CA MET A 295 -12.74 10.83 -16.62
C MET A 295 -13.53 9.54 -16.82
N ASN A 296 -13.08 8.47 -16.20
CA ASN A 296 -13.91 7.30 -15.96
C ASN A 296 -15.04 7.69 -14.99
N ILE A 297 -16.20 8.02 -15.54
CA ILE A 297 -17.39 8.33 -14.75
C ILE A 297 -17.81 7.12 -13.90
N LYS A 298 -17.49 5.90 -14.37
CA LYS A 298 -17.81 4.66 -13.70
C LYS A 298 -16.59 4.11 -12.96
N ARG A 299 -16.70 3.98 -11.64
CA ARG A 299 -15.70 3.29 -10.82
C ARG A 299 -15.90 1.77 -10.86
N ASN A 300 -14.82 1.02 -11.00
CA ASN A 300 -14.84 -0.43 -10.97
C ASN A 300 -14.48 -0.90 -9.55
N ALA A 301 -15.50 -1.15 -8.73
CA ALA A 301 -15.31 -1.64 -7.37
C ALA A 301 -14.69 -3.05 -7.36
N ALA A 302 -13.58 -3.23 -6.70
CA ALA A 302 -12.86 -4.51 -6.60
C ALA A 302 -13.45 -5.49 -5.58
N GLY A 303 -14.44 -5.09 -4.81
CA GLY A 303 -14.99 -5.88 -3.73
C GLY A 303 -14.09 -5.89 -2.50
N LEU A 304 -13.84 -7.06 -1.94
CA LEU A 304 -12.91 -7.24 -0.83
C LEU A 304 -11.48 -7.40 -1.34
N LEU A 305 -10.54 -6.71 -0.69
CA LEU A 305 -9.11 -6.76 -0.98
C LEU A 305 -8.31 -6.93 0.31
N PRO A 306 -7.18 -7.65 0.28
CA PRO A 306 -6.25 -7.69 1.41
C PRO A 306 -5.64 -6.30 1.61
N TYR A 307 -5.40 -5.93 2.86
CA TYR A 307 -4.67 -4.71 3.18
C TYR A 307 -3.18 -5.01 3.33
N SER A 308 -2.34 -4.23 2.69
CA SER A 308 -0.88 -4.37 2.72
C SER A 308 -0.14 -3.04 2.86
N SER A 309 -0.86 -1.92 2.96
CA SER A 309 -0.29 -0.59 3.16
C SER A 309 0.06 -0.36 4.64
N VAL A 310 0.81 0.70 4.88
CA VAL A 310 1.19 1.19 6.22
C VAL A 310 0.31 2.34 6.71
N ASN A 311 -0.69 2.76 5.94
CA ASN A 311 -1.62 3.78 6.39
C ASN A 311 -2.54 3.21 7.49
N GLU A 312 -2.48 3.77 8.68
CA GLU A 312 -3.13 3.24 9.88
C GLU A 312 -4.65 3.43 9.91
N ASN A 313 -5.18 4.24 8.99
CA ASN A 313 -6.60 4.62 9.00
C ASN A 313 -7.44 3.95 7.92
N LEU A 314 -6.86 3.66 6.75
CA LEU A 314 -7.61 3.28 5.53
C LEU A 314 -7.91 1.77 5.42
N PHE A 315 -8.07 1.05 6.51
CA PHE A 315 -8.40 -0.36 6.51
C PHE A 315 -9.52 -0.72 7.49
N LEU A 316 -10.09 -1.89 7.30
CA LEU A 316 -11.02 -2.55 8.20
C LEU A 316 -10.30 -3.73 8.85
N ARG A 317 -10.50 -3.95 10.16
CA ARG A 317 -9.84 -5.03 10.93
C ARG A 317 -10.89 -5.99 11.47
N GLY A 318 -10.88 -7.22 10.99
CA GLY A 318 -11.85 -8.24 11.41
C GLY A 318 -12.04 -9.35 10.40
N ALA A 319 -13.25 -9.52 9.91
CA ALA A 319 -13.58 -10.57 8.95
C ALA A 319 -14.60 -10.12 7.91
N ALA A 320 -14.43 -10.55 6.67
CA ALA A 320 -15.40 -10.31 5.61
C ALA A 320 -15.43 -11.48 4.63
N THR A 321 -16.61 -11.73 4.05
CA THR A 321 -16.75 -12.80 3.05
C THR A 321 -17.71 -12.37 1.95
N THR A 322 -17.38 -12.76 0.72
CA THR A 322 -18.27 -12.66 -0.45
C THR A 322 -18.62 -14.07 -0.91
N VAL A 323 -19.90 -14.37 -0.94
CA VAL A 323 -20.43 -15.68 -1.35
C VAL A 323 -21.30 -15.52 -2.59
N ARG A 324 -21.16 -16.44 -3.54
CA ARG A 324 -22.09 -16.56 -4.66
C ARG A 324 -23.33 -17.31 -4.21
N VAL A 325 -24.43 -16.60 -4.04
CA VAL A 325 -25.71 -17.16 -3.59
C VAL A 325 -26.44 -17.83 -4.76
N ALA A 326 -26.41 -17.20 -5.93
CA ALA A 326 -27.02 -17.72 -7.17
C ALA A 326 -26.24 -17.21 -8.38
N LYS A 327 -26.60 -17.70 -9.58
CA LYS A 327 -25.98 -17.23 -10.83
C LYS A 327 -26.23 -15.73 -11.02
N GLY A 328 -25.15 -14.97 -10.95
CA GLY A 328 -25.17 -13.50 -11.03
C GLY A 328 -25.48 -12.79 -9.73
N LEU A 329 -25.78 -13.48 -8.62
CA LEU A 329 -26.05 -12.88 -7.31
C LEU A 329 -24.93 -13.20 -6.33
N ASP A 330 -24.22 -12.17 -5.94
CA ASP A 330 -23.18 -12.22 -4.91
C ASP A 330 -23.64 -11.46 -3.65
N ALA A 331 -23.41 -12.06 -2.49
CA ALA A 331 -23.68 -11.44 -1.18
C ALA A 331 -22.34 -11.30 -0.43
N THR A 332 -22.08 -10.13 0.11
CA THR A 332 -20.92 -9.84 0.95
C THR A 332 -21.39 -9.45 2.34
N ALA A 333 -20.77 -10.00 3.37
CA ALA A 333 -20.91 -9.56 4.75
C ALA A 333 -19.52 -9.17 5.28
N PHE A 334 -19.49 -8.13 6.12
CA PHE A 334 -18.23 -7.64 6.68
C PHE A 334 -18.44 -7.13 8.11
N PHE A 335 -17.39 -7.30 8.90
CA PHE A 335 -17.28 -6.84 10.27
C PHE A 335 -15.87 -6.30 10.52
N SER A 336 -15.79 -5.17 11.19
CA SER A 336 -14.55 -4.53 11.61
C SER A 336 -14.67 -4.03 13.05
N HIS A 337 -13.60 -4.24 13.82
CA HIS A 337 -13.43 -3.64 15.14
C HIS A 337 -11.96 -3.24 15.30
N LYS A 338 -11.70 -1.93 15.41
CA LYS A 338 -10.34 -1.41 15.53
C LYS A 338 -10.29 -0.19 16.45
N GLY A 339 -9.10 0.12 16.95
CA GLY A 339 -8.79 1.43 17.50
C GLY A 339 -8.62 2.45 16.38
N VAL A 340 -8.96 3.68 16.65
CA VAL A 340 -8.76 4.85 15.78
C VAL A 340 -8.16 5.95 16.63
N ASP A 341 -7.16 6.62 16.08
CA ASP A 341 -6.50 7.72 16.76
C ASP A 341 -7.38 8.94 16.80
N ALA A 342 -7.40 9.59 17.93
CA ALA A 342 -8.25 10.76 18.14
C ALA A 342 -7.59 11.78 19.07
N ASN A 343 -7.92 13.04 18.88
CA ASN A 343 -7.58 14.08 19.83
C ASN A 343 -8.45 13.95 21.09
N VAL A 344 -7.81 13.56 22.18
CA VAL A 344 -8.44 13.54 23.51
C VAL A 344 -8.25 14.91 24.15
N PRO A 345 -9.32 15.56 24.64
CA PRO A 345 -9.20 16.81 25.38
C PRO A 345 -8.33 16.65 26.62
N ASP A 346 -7.53 17.65 26.92
CA ASP A 346 -6.73 17.66 28.19
C ASP A 346 -7.68 17.58 29.40
N PRO A 347 -7.42 16.71 30.40
CA PRO A 347 -8.28 16.61 31.58
C PRO A 347 -8.51 17.96 32.26
N ASP A 348 -7.55 18.90 32.18
CA ASP A 348 -7.63 20.23 32.74
C ASP A 348 -8.53 21.19 31.93
N GLU A 349 -8.86 20.86 30.67
CA GLU A 349 -9.80 21.60 29.82
C GLU A 349 -11.26 21.15 30.00
N LEU A 350 -11.48 20.03 30.71
CA LEU A 350 -12.79 19.50 31.01
C LEU A 350 -13.39 20.25 32.20
N THR A 351 -14.05 21.38 31.96
CA THR A 351 -14.84 22.05 32.96
C THR A 351 -16.11 21.28 33.29
N ALA A 352 -16.62 21.39 34.54
CA ALA A 352 -17.83 20.66 34.98
C ALA A 352 -19.06 20.90 34.10
N GLU A 353 -19.12 21.99 33.35
CA GLU A 353 -20.16 22.28 32.37
C GLU A 353 -20.09 21.44 31.07
N ASN A 354 -18.92 20.90 30.75
CA ASN A 354 -18.68 20.10 29.50
C ASN A 354 -18.79 18.59 29.74
N VAL A 355 -18.92 18.15 30.98
CA VAL A 355 -18.98 16.70 31.32
C VAL A 355 -20.26 16.04 30.81
N ASP A 356 -21.34 16.79 30.64
CA ASP A 356 -22.61 16.26 30.08
C ASP A 356 -22.66 16.22 28.55
N GLN A 357 -21.70 16.85 27.85
CA GLN A 357 -21.51 16.70 26.42
C GLN A 357 -20.46 15.61 26.16
N GLN A 358 -20.89 14.40 26.05
CA GLN A 358 -20.13 13.16 25.82
C GLN A 358 -19.31 13.15 24.52
N ALA A 359 -18.59 14.19 24.17
CA ALA A 359 -17.58 14.12 23.14
C ALA A 359 -16.29 13.62 23.78
N ALA A 360 -16.12 12.29 23.81
CA ALA A 360 -14.90 11.66 24.32
C ALA A 360 -13.64 12.05 23.48
N PHE A 361 -13.84 12.70 22.33
CA PHE A 361 -12.77 13.17 21.43
C PHE A 361 -13.26 14.37 20.62
N SER A 362 -12.32 15.26 20.23
CA SER A 362 -12.64 16.45 19.41
C SER A 362 -12.51 16.23 17.91
N SER A 363 -11.59 15.37 17.47
CA SER A 363 -11.38 15.01 16.07
C SER A 363 -10.65 13.66 15.94
N LEU A 364 -10.88 12.95 14.85
CA LEU A 364 -10.09 11.79 14.49
C LEU A 364 -8.76 12.24 13.87
N LEU A 365 -7.68 11.51 14.16
CA LEU A 365 -6.35 11.75 13.62
C LEU A 365 -6.11 10.76 12.46
N GLU A 366 -5.57 11.27 11.35
CA GLU A 366 -5.35 10.47 10.14
C GLU A 366 -3.88 10.28 9.82
N ASP A 367 -2.97 10.89 10.60
CA ASP A 367 -1.53 10.89 10.31
C ASP A 367 -0.78 9.66 10.83
N GLY A 368 -1.33 8.94 11.83
CA GLY A 368 -0.75 7.72 12.40
C GLY A 368 0.59 7.93 13.11
N TYR A 369 0.91 9.17 13.55
CA TYR A 369 2.17 9.43 14.24
C TYR A 369 2.02 9.33 15.77
N HIS A 370 2.95 8.60 16.41
CA HIS A 370 3.00 8.41 17.86
C HIS A 370 4.41 8.76 18.42
N ARG A 371 4.93 9.90 18.01
CA ARG A 371 6.30 10.38 18.31
C ARG A 371 6.40 11.17 19.59
N THR A 372 5.33 11.89 19.94
CA THR A 372 5.26 12.76 21.11
C THR A 372 4.32 12.18 22.17
N TYR A 373 4.39 12.67 23.39
CA TYR A 373 3.50 12.24 24.47
C TYR A 373 2.02 12.44 24.13
N ARG A 374 1.69 13.55 23.48
CA ARG A 374 0.32 13.88 23.08
C ARG A 374 -0.19 12.95 21.96
N GLU A 375 0.66 12.68 20.97
CA GLU A 375 0.32 11.74 19.89
C GLU A 375 0.08 10.33 20.46
N VAL A 376 0.90 9.88 21.42
CA VAL A 376 0.74 8.57 22.08
C VAL A 376 -0.57 8.49 22.90
N GLN A 377 -0.98 9.58 23.56
CA GLN A 377 -2.25 9.62 24.28
C GLN A 377 -3.46 9.49 23.34
N GLY A 378 -3.34 10.00 22.13
CA GLY A 378 -4.37 9.90 21.10
C GLY A 378 -4.45 8.53 20.41
N LYS A 379 -3.44 7.67 20.60
CA LYS A 379 -3.38 6.37 19.95
C LYS A 379 -4.51 5.45 20.39
N ASP A 380 -5.24 4.88 19.40
CA ASP A 380 -6.33 3.93 19.65
C ASP A 380 -7.38 4.45 20.65
N ALA A 381 -7.50 5.78 20.81
CA ALA A 381 -8.33 6.42 21.83
C ALA A 381 -9.83 6.15 21.64
N VAL A 382 -10.25 5.92 20.40
CA VAL A 382 -11.64 5.61 20.05
C VAL A 382 -11.72 4.19 19.50
N LYS A 383 -12.75 3.44 19.92
CA LYS A 383 -13.01 2.10 19.38
C LYS A 383 -14.12 2.16 18.34
N GLU A 384 -13.72 2.01 17.07
CA GLU A 384 -14.67 1.90 15.96
C GLU A 384 -15.17 0.46 15.80
N THR A 385 -16.46 0.28 15.78
CA THR A 385 -17.10 -0.99 15.38
C THR A 385 -17.96 -0.73 14.15
N LEU A 386 -17.67 -1.44 13.06
CA LEU A 386 -18.34 -1.30 11.78
C LEU A 386 -18.77 -2.68 11.27
N TYR A 387 -20.04 -2.81 10.88
CA TYR A 387 -20.54 -4.03 10.25
C TYR A 387 -21.57 -3.71 9.18
N GLY A 388 -21.69 -4.62 8.24
CA GLY A 388 -22.64 -4.40 7.15
C GLY A 388 -22.68 -5.52 6.12
N ALA A 389 -23.45 -5.26 5.08
CA ALA A 389 -23.64 -6.18 3.97
C ALA A 389 -23.72 -5.44 2.64
N HIS A 390 -23.34 -6.14 1.59
CA HIS A 390 -23.49 -5.70 0.20
C HIS A 390 -24.09 -6.84 -0.63
N LEU A 391 -25.16 -6.55 -1.37
CA LEU A 391 -25.75 -7.45 -2.35
C LEU A 391 -25.49 -6.89 -3.73
N ARG A 392 -25.03 -7.75 -4.66
CA ARG A 392 -24.83 -7.39 -6.06
C ARG A 392 -25.42 -8.42 -6.99
N PHE A 393 -26.33 -7.97 -7.83
CA PHE A 393 -26.86 -8.75 -8.93
C PHE A 393 -26.25 -8.24 -10.24
N LYS A 394 -25.60 -9.13 -10.99
CA LYS A 394 -24.89 -8.80 -12.24
C LYS A 394 -25.44 -9.59 -13.40
N ARG A 395 -25.75 -8.90 -14.48
CA ARG A 395 -26.06 -9.42 -15.81
C ARG A 395 -25.00 -8.95 -16.81
N PRO A 396 -24.94 -9.52 -18.03
CA PRO A 396 -23.93 -9.11 -19.01
C PRO A 396 -23.89 -7.62 -19.32
N THR A 397 -25.05 -6.96 -19.38
CA THR A 397 -25.21 -5.57 -19.81
C THR A 397 -25.45 -4.59 -18.67
N TRP A 398 -25.85 -5.05 -17.47
CA TRP A 398 -26.13 -4.19 -16.33
C TRP A 398 -25.85 -4.88 -14.99
N SER A 399 -25.69 -4.08 -13.96
CA SER A 399 -25.59 -4.58 -12.59
C SER A 399 -26.28 -3.63 -11.64
N ILE A 400 -26.90 -4.19 -10.60
CA ILE A 400 -27.49 -3.45 -9.50
C ILE A 400 -26.92 -3.97 -8.18
N GLY A 401 -26.67 -3.07 -7.24
CA GLY A 401 -26.16 -3.41 -5.92
C GLY A 401 -26.75 -2.51 -4.85
N ALA A 402 -26.85 -3.04 -3.65
CA ALA A 402 -27.25 -2.30 -2.45
C ALA A 402 -26.23 -2.57 -1.35
N THR A 403 -25.85 -1.52 -0.62
CA THR A 403 -24.93 -1.59 0.51
C THR A 403 -25.62 -0.99 1.74
N ALA A 404 -25.56 -1.69 2.87
CA ALA A 404 -25.96 -1.18 4.16
C ALA A 404 -24.84 -1.41 5.17
N ALA A 405 -24.57 -0.42 6.00
CA ALA A 405 -23.56 -0.50 7.05
C ALA A 405 -24.01 0.30 8.27
N HIS A 406 -23.49 -0.11 9.43
CA HIS A 406 -23.63 0.58 10.70
C HIS A 406 -22.26 0.77 11.32
N ALA A 407 -21.94 2.00 11.69
CA ALA A 407 -20.72 2.36 12.40
C ALA A 407 -21.08 2.86 13.81
N ARG A 408 -20.26 2.46 14.78
CA ARG A 408 -20.34 2.92 16.17
C ARG A 408 -18.92 3.24 16.65
N PHE A 409 -18.78 4.39 17.28
CA PHE A 409 -17.57 4.85 17.94
C PHE A 409 -17.72 4.78 19.44
#